data_ef0031a09f43115b33326faf0d6d4219
#
_entry.id   ef0031a09f43115b33326faf0d6d4219
#
_cell.length_a   1.000
_cell.length_b   1.000
_cell.length_c   1.000
_cell.angle_alpha   90.00
_cell.angle_beta   90.00
_cell.angle_gamma   90.00
#
_symmetry.space_group_name_H-M   'P 1'
#
loop_
_entity.id
_entity.type
_entity.pdbx_description
1 polymer ?
#
loop_
_entity_poly.entity_id
_entity_poly.type
_entity_poly.pdbx_seq_one_letter_code
_entity_poly.pdbx_strand_id
1 'polypeptide(L)'
;MNISEIAKLAGVSSAAVSRYFNNGYISEEKKEAIRKVVEQTGYRPSIQAQTLRTKKTKMIGVIVPKIASASIGKIVEGVLSVLNESGYQMLLAVTQNDPKKELEYLSAFNDKQVDGVILAATVVTAEHKKILKNLSVPVILVGQQYSG
;
A
#
# COMPACT_ATOMS: atom_id res chain seq x y z
N MET A 1 2.15 5.63 22.97
CA MET A 1 3.54 6.09 22.80
C MET A 1 3.74 6.64 21.39
N ASN A 2 4.49 7.69 21.25
CA ASN A 2 4.71 8.39 19.98
C ASN A 2 6.21 8.67 19.75
N ILE A 3 6.55 9.19 18.56
CA ILE A 3 7.96 9.49 18.18
C ILE A 3 8.64 10.45 19.18
N SER A 4 7.90 11.44 19.71
CA SER A 4 8.45 12.41 20.64
C SER A 4 8.79 11.80 22.00
N GLU A 5 8.01 10.83 22.45
CA GLU A 5 8.28 10.08 23.68
C GLU A 5 9.49 9.16 23.52
N ILE A 6 9.60 8.47 22.39
CA ILE A 6 10.79 7.68 22.07
C ILE A 6 12.04 8.56 22.01
N ALA A 7 11.95 9.73 21.38
CA ALA A 7 13.05 10.68 21.29
C ALA A 7 13.52 11.13 22.69
N LYS A 8 12.59 11.43 23.58
CA LYS A 8 12.88 11.76 24.99
C LYS A 8 13.61 10.63 25.72
N LEU A 9 13.10 9.40 25.59
CA LEU A 9 13.68 8.23 26.25
C LEU A 9 15.08 7.89 25.72
N ALA A 10 15.30 8.08 24.42
CA ALA A 10 16.58 7.81 23.78
C ALA A 10 17.57 8.99 23.87
N GLY A 11 17.16 10.15 24.39
CA GLY A 11 18.00 11.34 24.46
C GLY A 11 18.38 11.92 23.09
N VAL A 12 17.51 11.81 22.11
CA VAL A 12 17.74 12.26 20.73
C VAL A 12 16.59 13.14 20.23
N SER A 13 16.76 13.77 19.07
CA SER A 13 15.68 14.54 18.46
C SER A 13 14.62 13.64 17.82
N SER A 14 13.38 14.11 17.72
CA SER A 14 12.30 13.42 17.01
C SER A 14 12.65 13.18 15.53
N ALA A 15 13.44 14.08 14.93
CA ALA A 15 13.94 13.91 13.57
C ALA A 15 14.90 12.72 13.47
N ALA A 16 15.74 12.46 14.47
CA ALA A 16 16.62 11.28 14.49
C ALA A 16 15.81 9.98 14.60
N VAL A 17 14.79 9.94 15.47
CA VAL A 17 13.87 8.79 15.57
C VAL A 17 13.15 8.54 14.24
N SER A 18 12.68 9.60 13.62
CA SER A 18 12.04 9.51 12.30
C SER A 18 12.98 8.93 11.24
N ARG A 19 14.25 9.37 11.20
CA ARG A 19 15.25 8.82 10.27
C ARG A 19 15.56 7.37 10.55
N TYR A 20 15.64 6.97 11.82
CA TYR A 20 15.83 5.57 12.22
C TYR A 20 14.79 4.65 11.58
N PHE A 21 13.51 4.98 11.68
CA PHE A 21 12.42 4.17 11.13
C PHE A 21 12.28 4.25 9.60
N ASN A 22 12.91 5.22 8.96
CA ASN A 22 12.84 5.41 7.51
C ASN A 22 14.17 5.14 6.79
N ASN A 23 15.09 4.44 7.45
CA ASN A 23 16.41 4.13 6.93
C ASN A 23 17.19 5.39 6.48
N GLY A 24 16.93 6.53 7.12
CA GLY A 24 17.67 7.75 6.89
C GLY A 24 19.03 7.73 7.61
N TYR A 25 19.92 8.64 7.20
CA TYR A 25 21.23 8.73 7.83
C TYR A 25 21.14 9.25 9.27
N ILE A 26 21.68 8.49 10.22
CA ILE A 26 21.91 8.86 11.62
C ILE A 26 23.23 8.24 12.08
N SER A 27 23.85 8.85 13.10
CA SER A 27 25.07 8.29 13.71
C SER A 27 24.78 6.95 14.40
N GLU A 28 25.76 6.05 14.42
CA GLU A 28 25.64 4.74 15.10
C GLU A 28 25.26 4.86 16.57
N GLU A 29 25.80 5.88 17.26
CA GLU A 29 25.45 6.17 18.66
C GLU A 29 23.94 6.44 18.84
N LYS A 30 23.37 7.31 18.02
CA LYS A 30 21.93 7.62 18.04
C LYS A 30 21.09 6.43 17.64
N LYS A 31 21.53 5.67 16.63
CA LYS A 31 20.87 4.46 16.17
C LYS A 31 20.77 3.42 17.28
N GLU A 32 21.87 3.20 18.00
CA GLU A 32 21.90 2.26 19.12
C GLU A 32 21.03 2.73 20.31
N ALA A 33 21.04 4.01 20.63
CA ALA A 33 20.19 4.58 21.66
C ALA A 33 18.69 4.39 21.35
N ILE A 34 18.30 4.65 20.11
CA ILE A 34 16.92 4.44 19.65
C ILE A 34 16.55 2.96 19.66
N ARG A 35 17.44 2.09 19.15
CA ARG A 35 17.22 0.64 19.12
C ARG A 35 16.89 0.09 20.50
N LYS A 36 17.67 0.44 21.52
CA LYS A 36 17.43 0.01 22.91
C LYS A 36 16.05 0.40 23.43
N VAL A 37 15.65 1.64 23.19
CA VAL A 37 14.32 2.15 23.62
C VAL A 37 13.21 1.42 22.87
N VAL A 38 13.37 1.20 21.56
CA VAL A 38 12.39 0.50 20.75
C VAL A 38 12.23 -0.96 21.20
N GLU A 39 13.33 -1.65 21.49
CA GLU A 39 13.31 -3.02 22.01
C GLU A 39 12.63 -3.12 23.38
N GLN A 40 12.90 -2.17 24.28
CA GLN A 40 12.30 -2.14 25.62
C GLN A 40 10.81 -1.80 25.61
N THR A 41 10.39 -0.91 24.71
CA THR A 41 9.00 -0.41 24.66
C THR A 41 8.11 -1.16 23.71
N GLY A 42 8.69 -1.92 22.76
CA GLY A 42 7.96 -2.55 21.67
C GLY A 42 7.33 -1.55 20.68
N TYR A 43 7.77 -0.28 20.74
CA TYR A 43 7.20 0.78 19.92
C TYR A 43 7.39 0.51 18.42
N ARG A 44 6.32 0.69 17.66
CA ARG A 44 6.34 0.75 16.20
C ARG A 44 5.58 1.99 15.74
N PRO A 45 6.11 2.75 14.76
CA PRO A 45 5.36 3.88 14.19
C PRO A 45 4.03 3.39 13.63
N SER A 46 2.96 4.14 13.88
CA SER A 46 1.67 3.80 13.28
C SER A 46 1.71 3.99 11.75
N ILE A 47 1.13 3.06 11.01
CA ILE A 47 0.99 3.16 9.55
C ILE A 47 0.28 4.46 9.16
N GLN A 48 -0.73 4.86 9.94
CA GLN A 48 -1.45 6.11 9.75
C GLN A 48 -0.57 7.35 9.86
N ALA A 49 0.32 7.41 10.86
CA ALA A 49 1.26 8.52 11.02
C ALA A 49 2.29 8.57 9.89
N GLN A 50 2.74 7.41 9.41
CA GLN A 50 3.63 7.32 8.23
C GLN A 50 2.90 7.77 6.96
N THR A 51 1.67 7.34 6.75
CA THR A 51 0.83 7.71 5.61
C THR A 51 0.58 9.21 5.55
N LEU A 52 0.26 9.84 6.68
CA LEU A 52 0.09 11.29 6.76
C LEU A 52 1.34 12.06 6.33
N ARG A 53 2.51 11.56 6.65
CA ARG A 53 3.79 12.20 6.33
C ARG A 53 4.25 11.95 4.90
N THR A 54 4.16 10.72 4.42
CA THR A 54 4.66 10.31 3.09
C THR A 54 3.62 10.43 2.00
N LYS A 55 2.35 10.58 2.36
CA LYS A 55 1.17 10.48 1.47
C LYS A 55 1.11 9.15 0.70
N LYS A 56 1.80 8.12 1.20
CA LYS A 56 1.81 6.76 0.66
C LYS A 56 1.29 5.78 1.70
N THR A 57 0.40 4.88 1.29
CA THR A 57 -0.16 3.84 2.15
C THR A 57 0.71 2.57 2.18
N LYS A 58 1.58 2.40 1.19
CA LYS A 58 2.36 1.17 0.95
C LYS A 58 1.46 -0.06 0.69
N MET A 59 0.30 0.18 0.10
CA MET A 59 -0.66 -0.84 -0.27
C MET A 59 -1.04 -0.70 -1.74
N ILE A 60 -1.17 -1.82 -2.44
CA ILE A 60 -1.68 -1.91 -3.81
C ILE A 60 -2.96 -2.74 -3.80
N GLY A 61 -4.04 -2.19 -4.36
CA GLY A 61 -5.27 -2.91 -4.58
C GLY A 61 -5.18 -3.78 -5.82
N VAL A 62 -5.60 -5.04 -5.71
CA VAL A 62 -5.68 -5.97 -6.84
C VAL A 62 -7.10 -6.49 -6.91
N ILE A 63 -7.76 -6.25 -8.04
CA ILE A 63 -9.15 -6.66 -8.28
C ILE A 63 -9.13 -7.78 -9.33
N VAL A 64 -9.64 -8.94 -8.94
CA VAL A 64 -9.67 -10.15 -9.79
C VAL A 64 -11.07 -10.74 -9.87
N PRO A 65 -11.44 -11.41 -10.99
CA PRO A 65 -12.78 -11.99 -11.14
C PRO A 65 -13.00 -13.23 -10.29
N LYS A 66 -11.95 -14.03 -10.06
CA LYS A 66 -12.01 -15.26 -9.27
C LYS A 66 -10.61 -15.70 -8.83
N ILE A 67 -10.53 -16.43 -7.73
CA ILE A 67 -9.26 -16.99 -7.24
C ILE A 67 -9.00 -18.38 -7.85
N ALA A 68 -10.04 -19.20 -7.98
CA ALA A 68 -9.94 -20.57 -8.49
C ALA A 68 -9.69 -20.64 -10.01
N SER A 69 -8.64 -19.99 -10.46
CA SER A 69 -8.20 -19.95 -11.86
C SER A 69 -6.67 -20.00 -11.90
N ALA A 70 -6.11 -20.95 -12.61
CA ALA A 70 -4.66 -21.11 -12.72
C ALA A 70 -3.98 -19.85 -13.28
N SER A 71 -4.58 -19.19 -14.27
CA SER A 71 -4.05 -17.96 -14.85
C SER A 71 -4.10 -16.78 -13.89
N ILE A 72 -5.21 -16.59 -13.20
CA ILE A 72 -5.35 -15.54 -12.18
C ILE A 72 -4.43 -15.79 -11.00
N GLY A 73 -4.32 -17.04 -10.54
CA GLY A 73 -3.38 -17.41 -9.48
C GLY A 73 -1.94 -17.03 -9.80
N LYS A 74 -1.48 -17.31 -11.02
CA LYS A 74 -0.13 -16.93 -11.47
C LYS A 74 0.05 -15.43 -11.55
N ILE A 75 -0.95 -14.66 -11.96
CA ILE A 75 -0.90 -13.20 -11.97
C ILE A 75 -0.76 -12.68 -10.55
N VAL A 76 -1.58 -13.16 -9.63
CA VAL A 76 -1.54 -12.74 -8.21
C VAL A 76 -0.19 -13.07 -7.58
N GLU A 77 0.33 -14.27 -7.79
CA GLU A 77 1.65 -14.67 -7.28
C GLU A 77 2.78 -13.78 -7.83
N GLY A 78 2.77 -13.49 -9.14
CA GLY A 78 3.75 -12.63 -9.77
C GLY A 78 3.72 -11.20 -9.23
N VAL A 79 2.52 -10.62 -9.06
CA VAL A 79 2.34 -9.30 -8.47
C VAL A 79 2.80 -9.29 -7.02
N LEU A 80 2.42 -10.29 -6.23
CA LEU A 80 2.78 -10.39 -4.82
C LEU A 80 4.30 -10.48 -4.62
N SER A 81 5.00 -11.22 -5.46
CA SER A 81 6.47 -11.32 -5.42
C SER A 81 7.13 -9.94 -5.53
N VAL A 82 6.75 -9.15 -6.52
CA VAL A 82 7.29 -7.80 -6.74
C VAL A 82 6.91 -6.85 -5.61
N LEU A 83 5.67 -6.91 -5.13
CA LEU A 83 5.21 -6.06 -4.03
C LEU A 83 5.96 -6.35 -2.73
N ASN A 84 6.19 -7.61 -2.40
CA ASN A 84 6.95 -8.01 -1.21
C ASN A 84 8.39 -7.49 -1.24
N GLU A 85 9.07 -7.59 -2.37
CA GLU A 85 10.42 -7.04 -2.55
C GLU A 85 10.45 -5.52 -2.40
N SER A 86 9.37 -4.84 -2.80
CA SER A 86 9.25 -3.38 -2.75
C SER A 86 8.72 -2.85 -1.41
N GLY A 87 8.42 -3.72 -0.44
CA GLY A 87 7.85 -3.33 0.86
C GLY A 87 6.38 -2.89 0.78
N TYR A 88 5.65 -3.32 -0.24
CA TYR A 88 4.22 -3.08 -0.40
C TYR A 88 3.40 -4.28 0.05
N GLN A 89 2.18 -4.00 0.53
CA GLN A 89 1.18 -5.02 0.82
C GLN A 89 0.13 -5.06 -0.27
N MET A 90 -0.45 -6.23 -0.49
CA MET A 90 -1.56 -6.42 -1.43
C MET A 90 -2.90 -6.43 -0.70
N LEU A 91 -3.86 -5.64 -1.19
CA LEU A 91 -5.28 -5.79 -0.88
C LEU A 91 -5.97 -6.48 -2.06
N LEU A 92 -6.38 -7.72 -1.87
CA LEU A 92 -7.03 -8.50 -2.92
C LEU A 92 -8.55 -8.41 -2.80
N ALA A 93 -9.22 -7.98 -3.86
CA ALA A 93 -10.66 -7.98 -3.98
C ALA A 93 -11.11 -8.93 -5.08
N VAL A 94 -12.09 -9.76 -4.78
CA VAL A 94 -12.62 -10.77 -5.70
C VAL A 94 -14.05 -10.43 -6.08
N THR A 95 -14.31 -10.23 -7.37
CA THR A 95 -15.60 -9.76 -7.88
C THR A 95 -16.59 -10.87 -8.19
N GLN A 96 -16.13 -12.11 -8.28
CA GLN A 96 -16.94 -13.25 -8.73
C GLN A 96 -17.58 -13.04 -10.10
N ASN A 97 -16.83 -12.45 -11.04
CA ASN A 97 -17.28 -12.09 -12.40
C ASN A 97 -18.43 -11.05 -12.44
N ASP A 98 -18.64 -10.28 -11.37
CA ASP A 98 -19.65 -9.24 -11.33
C ASP A 98 -19.03 -7.86 -11.66
N PRO A 99 -19.36 -7.25 -12.83
CA PRO A 99 -18.84 -5.95 -13.20
C PRO A 99 -19.22 -4.81 -12.24
N LYS A 100 -20.36 -4.93 -11.56
CA LYS A 100 -20.77 -3.94 -10.54
C LYS A 100 -19.84 -3.95 -9.34
N LYS A 101 -19.42 -5.12 -8.89
CA LYS A 101 -18.41 -5.25 -7.83
C LYS A 101 -17.06 -4.69 -8.24
N GLU A 102 -16.66 -4.81 -9.50
CA GLU A 102 -15.44 -4.16 -10.01
C GLU A 102 -15.51 -2.65 -9.81
N LEU A 103 -16.64 -2.02 -10.15
CA LEU A 103 -16.85 -0.58 -9.98
C LEU A 103 -16.86 -0.16 -8.50
N GLU A 104 -17.51 -0.94 -7.66
CA GLU A 104 -17.55 -0.71 -6.20
C GLU A 104 -16.14 -0.77 -5.60
N TYR A 105 -15.34 -1.76 -5.95
CA TYR A 105 -13.98 -1.90 -5.45
C TYR A 105 -13.04 -0.80 -5.98
N LEU A 106 -13.19 -0.41 -7.24
CA LEU A 106 -12.45 0.72 -7.80
C LEU A 106 -12.73 2.01 -7.03
N SER A 107 -14.00 2.28 -6.74
CA SER A 107 -14.41 3.44 -5.95
C SER A 107 -13.87 3.38 -4.52
N ALA A 108 -13.93 2.21 -3.88
CA ALA A 108 -13.40 2.01 -2.52
C ALA A 108 -11.89 2.24 -2.46
N PHE A 109 -11.14 1.73 -3.43
CA PHE A 109 -9.68 1.93 -3.48
C PHE A 109 -9.30 3.37 -3.82
N ASN A 110 -10.17 4.11 -4.53
CA ASN A 110 -9.93 5.52 -4.85
C ASN A 110 -9.89 6.43 -3.62
N ASP A 111 -10.55 6.07 -2.53
CA ASP A 111 -10.58 6.84 -1.28
C ASP A 111 -9.23 6.81 -0.51
N LYS A 112 -8.14 6.69 -1.23
CA LYS A 112 -6.75 6.73 -0.72
C LYS A 112 -6.38 5.59 0.24
N GLN A 113 -7.06 4.45 0.12
CA GLN A 113 -6.70 3.25 0.86
C GLN A 113 -5.48 2.53 0.26
N VAL A 114 -5.17 2.81 -1.02
CA VAL A 114 -4.06 2.22 -1.76
C VAL A 114 -3.32 3.27 -2.57
N ASP A 115 -2.07 2.98 -2.94
CA ASP A 115 -1.23 3.85 -3.77
C ASP A 115 -1.44 3.60 -5.27
N GLY A 116 -2.05 2.51 -5.64
CA GLY A 116 -2.39 2.14 -7.01
C GLY A 116 -3.27 0.89 -7.06
N VAL A 117 -3.83 0.61 -8.22
CA VAL A 117 -4.74 -0.53 -8.43
C VAL A 117 -4.30 -1.33 -9.65
N ILE A 118 -4.34 -2.65 -9.54
CA ILE A 118 -4.24 -3.58 -10.66
C ILE A 118 -5.61 -4.22 -10.84
N LEU A 119 -6.21 -4.02 -12.01
CA LEU A 119 -7.54 -4.51 -12.34
C LEU A 119 -7.48 -5.58 -13.44
N ALA A 120 -7.83 -6.80 -13.10
CA ALA A 120 -8.14 -7.86 -14.06
C ALA A 120 -9.63 -7.81 -14.36
N ALA A 121 -10.03 -6.93 -15.28
CA ALA A 121 -11.44 -6.70 -15.60
C ALA A 121 -12.02 -7.84 -16.44
N THR A 122 -13.28 -8.18 -16.17
CA THR A 122 -14.05 -9.10 -17.02
C THR A 122 -14.45 -8.41 -18.32
N VAL A 123 -14.95 -7.18 -18.22
CA VAL A 123 -15.36 -6.33 -19.34
C VAL A 123 -15.12 -4.86 -18.95
N VAL A 124 -14.62 -4.07 -19.89
CA VAL A 124 -14.49 -2.62 -19.69
C VAL A 124 -15.71 -1.92 -20.29
N THR A 125 -16.63 -1.50 -19.45
CA THR A 125 -17.86 -0.78 -19.83
C THR A 125 -17.62 0.74 -19.89
N ALA A 126 -18.62 1.48 -20.37
CA ALA A 126 -18.63 2.95 -20.34
C ALA A 126 -18.53 3.49 -18.88
N GLU A 127 -19.14 2.81 -17.93
CA GLU A 127 -19.06 3.15 -16.51
C GLU A 127 -17.65 2.96 -15.94
N HIS A 128 -16.96 1.87 -16.33
CA HIS A 128 -15.54 1.68 -16.01
C HIS A 128 -14.69 2.85 -16.53
N LYS A 129 -14.89 3.24 -17.79
CA LYS A 129 -14.19 4.38 -18.39
C LYS A 129 -14.41 5.67 -17.64
N LYS A 130 -15.64 5.94 -17.21
CA LYS A 130 -15.99 7.12 -16.42
C LYS A 130 -15.28 7.14 -15.08
N ILE A 131 -15.28 6.03 -14.36
CA ILE A 131 -14.60 5.91 -13.07
C ILE A 131 -13.08 6.02 -13.25
N LEU A 132 -12.50 5.32 -14.22
CA LEU A 132 -11.06 5.34 -14.48
C LEU A 132 -10.53 6.76 -14.79
N LYS A 133 -11.31 7.59 -15.48
CA LYS A 133 -10.96 8.99 -15.75
C LYS A 133 -10.92 9.86 -14.48
N ASN A 134 -11.70 9.52 -13.48
CA ASN A 134 -11.85 10.31 -12.26
C ASN A 134 -11.04 9.74 -11.07
N LEU A 135 -10.29 8.65 -11.27
CA LEU A 135 -9.47 8.06 -10.22
C LEU A 135 -8.27 8.96 -9.90
N SER A 136 -8.01 9.12 -8.61
CA SER A 136 -6.83 9.84 -8.11
C SER A 136 -5.59 8.96 -7.97
N VAL A 137 -5.74 7.64 -8.13
CA VAL A 137 -4.65 6.64 -8.06
C VAL A 137 -4.43 6.01 -9.43
N PRO A 138 -3.19 5.63 -9.79
CA PRO A 138 -2.92 4.95 -11.05
C PRO A 138 -3.56 3.56 -11.08
N VAL A 139 -4.06 3.17 -12.25
CA VAL A 139 -4.66 1.85 -12.49
C VAL A 139 -3.98 1.17 -13.65
N ILE A 140 -3.61 -0.09 -13.47
CA ILE A 140 -3.11 -0.97 -14.51
C ILE A 140 -4.19 -1.98 -14.84
N LEU A 141 -4.56 -2.07 -16.13
CA LEU A 141 -5.48 -3.09 -16.63
C LEU A 141 -4.71 -4.33 -17.09
N VAL A 142 -5.20 -5.50 -16.70
CA VAL A 142 -4.65 -6.79 -17.10
C VAL A 142 -5.69 -7.55 -17.91
N GLY A 143 -5.30 -8.04 -19.07
CA GLY A 143 -6.17 -8.86 -19.92
C GLY A 143 -7.22 -8.08 -20.73
N GLN A 144 -7.25 -6.76 -20.62
CA GLN A 144 -8.17 -5.89 -21.35
C GLN A 144 -7.44 -4.68 -21.91
N GLN A 145 -7.95 -4.12 -23.01
CA GLN A 145 -7.46 -2.87 -23.56
C GLN A 145 -8.40 -1.72 -23.23
N TYR A 146 -7.81 -0.61 -22.86
CA TYR A 146 -8.52 0.65 -22.66
C TYR A 146 -8.00 1.67 -23.67
N SER A 147 -8.88 2.01 -24.64
CA SER A 147 -8.68 3.12 -25.57
C SER A 147 -9.57 4.28 -25.11
N GLY A 148 -8.99 5.20 -24.40
CA GLY A 148 -9.74 6.34 -23.86
C GLY A 148 -9.00 7.64 -23.96
#